data_c588d3d9ba9bee2a376f87c5771f9a78
#
_entry.id   c588d3d9ba9bee2a376f87c5771f9a78
#
_cell.length_a   1.000
_cell.length_b   1.000
_cell.length_c   1.000
_cell.angle_alpha   90.00
_cell.angle_beta   90.00
_cell.angle_gamma   90.00
#
_symmetry.space_group_name_H-M   'P 1'
#
loop_
_entity.id
_entity.type
_entity.pdbx_description
1 polymer ?
#
loop_
_entity_poly.entity_id
_entity_poly.type
_entity_poly.pdbx_seq_one_letter_code
_entity_poly.pdbx_strand_id
1 'polypeptide(L)'
;MTYRERLTMEHPEFVGENLIGGCKGCPTTYGYVPEGSISCHDYSSCTECWDREILESAKAIVCNERNGMTSETFNKLLDELDGNSLETLKQKNAKYASPTDCLHNFDAGAEIMGRTPAQCAWGYMTKHLVALRDKVDKNDFSDRDDLLEKCQDIINYIRFIWLIGNETEASKKGDK
;
A
#
# COMPACT_ATOMS: atom_id res chain seq x y z
N MET A 1 -5.93 27.15 -15.27
CA MET A 1 -4.79 27.43 -14.36
C MET A 1 -3.54 26.86 -14.98
N THR A 2 -2.50 27.67 -15.13
CA THR A 2 -1.20 27.23 -15.66
C THR A 2 -0.32 26.63 -14.57
N TYR A 3 0.77 25.95 -14.97
CA TYR A 3 1.76 25.46 -13.99
C TYR A 3 2.43 26.63 -13.23
N ARG A 4 2.64 27.77 -13.89
CA ARG A 4 3.19 28.98 -13.26
C ARG A 4 2.23 29.54 -12.19
N GLU A 5 0.96 29.68 -12.51
CA GLU A 5 -0.05 30.16 -11.55
C GLU A 5 -0.09 29.26 -10.32
N ARG A 6 0.00 27.95 -10.50
CA ARG A 6 0.05 26.99 -9.42
C ARG A 6 1.30 27.16 -8.55
N LEU A 7 2.50 27.24 -9.17
CA LEU A 7 3.73 27.47 -8.43
C LEU A 7 3.70 28.79 -7.65
N THR A 8 3.10 29.84 -8.23
CA THR A 8 2.96 31.14 -7.55
C THR A 8 2.11 31.03 -6.29
N MET A 9 1.10 30.15 -6.31
CA MET A 9 0.23 29.93 -5.14
C MET A 9 0.92 29.06 -4.07
N GLU A 10 1.64 28.02 -4.47
CA GLU A 10 2.25 27.05 -3.56
C GLU A 10 3.63 27.52 -3.06
N HIS A 11 4.42 28.19 -3.92
CA HIS A 11 5.81 28.58 -3.68
C HIS A 11 6.14 29.92 -4.33
N PRO A 12 5.57 31.05 -3.86
CA PRO A 12 5.78 32.35 -4.48
C PRO A 12 7.25 32.78 -4.54
N GLU A 13 8.08 32.29 -3.62
CA GLU A 13 9.53 32.55 -3.56
C GLU A 13 10.31 31.90 -4.73
N PHE A 14 9.72 31.00 -5.48
CA PHE A 14 10.33 30.33 -6.62
C PHE A 14 9.91 30.91 -7.97
N VAL A 15 9.18 32.01 -7.97
CA VAL A 15 8.77 32.73 -9.19
C VAL A 15 9.43 34.12 -9.21
N GLY A 16 10.06 34.48 -10.33
CA GLY A 16 10.72 35.78 -10.45
C GLY A 16 11.29 36.03 -11.84
N GLU A 17 11.40 37.31 -12.22
CA GLU A 17 11.86 37.75 -13.54
C GLU A 17 13.31 37.34 -13.86
N ASN A 18 14.13 37.12 -12.83
CA ASN A 18 15.54 36.72 -12.97
C ASN A 18 15.76 35.23 -13.15
N LEU A 19 14.69 34.44 -13.20
CA LEU A 19 14.74 32.98 -13.36
C LEU A 19 14.48 32.57 -14.82
N ILE A 20 15.11 31.51 -15.27
CA ILE A 20 14.90 30.97 -16.61
C ILE A 20 13.42 30.53 -16.75
N GLY A 21 12.72 31.14 -17.70
CA GLY A 21 11.26 30.93 -17.85
C GLY A 21 10.44 31.54 -16.71
N GLY A 22 11.03 32.41 -15.85
CA GLY A 22 10.33 33.05 -14.74
C GLY A 22 10.09 32.17 -13.52
N CYS A 23 10.58 30.92 -13.49
CA CYS A 23 10.38 29.98 -12.40
C CYS A 23 11.65 29.17 -12.11
N LYS A 24 11.81 28.78 -10.85
CA LYS A 24 12.92 27.93 -10.41
C LYS A 24 12.62 26.47 -10.77
N GLY A 25 13.48 25.83 -11.60
CA GLY A 25 13.33 24.43 -12.00
C GLY A 25 12.32 24.21 -13.13
N CYS A 26 11.77 23.02 -13.22
CA CYS A 26 10.78 22.60 -14.21
C CYS A 26 9.48 22.15 -13.54
N PRO A 27 8.32 22.15 -14.22
CA PRO A 27 7.06 21.64 -13.66
C PRO A 27 7.15 20.19 -13.13
N THR A 28 7.99 19.35 -13.74
CA THR A 28 8.29 17.99 -13.27
C THR A 28 9.00 17.95 -11.92
N THR A 29 9.86 18.92 -11.63
CA THR A 29 10.59 19.03 -10.33
C THR A 29 9.63 19.18 -9.16
N TYR A 30 8.46 19.76 -9.39
CA TYR A 30 7.41 19.99 -8.38
C TYR A 30 6.30 18.93 -8.43
N GLY A 31 6.45 17.89 -9.24
CA GLY A 31 5.44 16.86 -9.39
C GLY A 31 4.17 17.30 -10.12
N TYR A 32 4.21 18.44 -10.83
CA TYR A 32 3.05 18.96 -11.58
C TYR A 32 2.77 18.16 -12.85
N VAL A 33 3.74 17.40 -13.32
CA VAL A 33 3.66 16.49 -14.46
C VAL A 33 4.37 15.19 -14.14
N PRO A 34 3.84 14.05 -14.60
CA PRO A 34 4.51 12.76 -14.44
C PRO A 34 5.92 12.77 -15.04
N GLU A 35 6.84 12.10 -14.38
CA GLU A 35 8.21 11.95 -14.86
C GLU A 35 8.21 11.30 -16.25
N GLY A 36 8.93 11.88 -17.20
CA GLY A 36 8.99 11.41 -18.61
C GLY A 36 7.82 11.80 -19.50
N SER A 37 6.78 12.47 -18.99
CA SER A 37 5.61 12.89 -19.80
C SER A 37 5.84 14.22 -20.58
N ILE A 38 6.88 14.95 -20.24
CA ILE A 38 7.29 16.20 -20.91
C ILE A 38 8.79 16.18 -21.17
N SER A 39 9.18 16.41 -22.40
CA SER A 39 10.57 16.71 -22.75
C SER A 39 10.73 18.21 -22.98
N CYS A 40 11.87 18.78 -22.55
CA CYS A 40 12.21 20.17 -22.88
C CYS A 40 12.30 20.43 -24.37
N HIS A 41 12.42 19.38 -25.20
CA HIS A 41 12.41 19.45 -26.65
C HIS A 41 11.02 19.68 -27.26
N ASP A 42 9.96 19.47 -26.47
CA ASP A 42 8.57 19.63 -26.92
C ASP A 42 8.11 21.09 -26.90
N TYR A 43 8.95 22.01 -26.36
CA TYR A 43 8.63 23.41 -26.17
C TYR A 43 9.73 24.33 -26.71
N SER A 44 9.32 25.47 -27.26
CA SER A 44 10.24 26.48 -27.81
C SER A 44 10.99 27.22 -26.68
N SER A 45 10.45 27.24 -25.47
CA SER A 45 11.04 27.93 -24.32
C SER A 45 10.54 27.40 -22.97
N CYS A 46 11.30 27.62 -21.89
CA CYS A 46 10.84 27.34 -20.53
C CYS A 46 9.60 28.15 -20.14
N THR A 47 9.45 29.36 -20.69
CA THR A 47 8.26 30.20 -20.47
C THR A 47 7.02 29.52 -20.99
N GLU A 48 7.05 29.03 -22.22
CA GLU A 48 5.92 28.32 -22.83
C GLU A 48 5.55 27.05 -22.03
N CYS A 49 6.56 26.30 -21.56
CA CYS A 49 6.32 25.13 -20.72
C CYS A 49 5.61 25.49 -19.41
N TRP A 50 6.00 26.58 -18.75
CA TRP A 50 5.40 27.00 -17.50
C TRP A 50 4.00 27.64 -17.65
N ASP A 51 3.75 28.30 -18.79
CA ASP A 51 2.48 28.98 -19.05
C ASP A 51 1.42 28.07 -19.70
N ARG A 52 1.73 26.80 -19.86
CA ARG A 52 0.78 25.81 -20.33
C ARG A 52 -0.33 25.56 -19.32
N GLU A 53 -1.56 25.41 -19.79
CA GLU A 53 -2.70 25.01 -18.96
C GLU A 53 -2.53 23.59 -18.44
N ILE A 54 -2.84 23.40 -17.18
CA ILE A 54 -2.93 22.08 -16.55
C ILE A 54 -4.15 21.38 -17.15
N LEU A 55 -3.95 20.39 -18.00
CA LEU A 55 -5.04 19.60 -18.56
C LEU A 55 -5.81 18.89 -17.44
N GLU A 56 -7.13 18.81 -17.58
CA GLU A 56 -7.98 18.18 -16.56
C GLU A 56 -7.64 16.69 -16.33
N SER A 57 -7.14 16.01 -17.37
CA SER A 57 -6.58 14.66 -17.24
C SER A 57 -5.32 14.62 -16.38
N ALA A 58 -4.51 15.67 -16.36
CA ALA A 58 -3.38 15.80 -15.46
C ALA A 58 -3.82 16.21 -14.03
N LYS A 59 -4.95 16.90 -13.88
CA LYS A 59 -5.57 17.13 -12.57
C LYS A 59 -6.01 15.84 -11.89
N ALA A 60 -6.37 14.81 -12.65
CA ALA A 60 -6.71 13.48 -12.11
C ALA A 60 -5.48 12.69 -11.65
N ILE A 61 -4.28 13.04 -12.12
CA ILE A 61 -3.00 12.43 -11.73
C ILE A 61 -2.33 13.22 -10.58
N VAL A 62 -2.56 14.54 -10.53
CA VAL A 62 -2.05 15.40 -9.46
C VAL A 62 -3.02 15.32 -8.28
N CYS A 63 -2.66 14.47 -7.33
CA CYS A 63 -3.29 14.41 -6.02
C CYS A 63 -4.81 14.47 -6.12
N ASN A 64 -5.44 13.32 -6.19
CA ASN A 64 -6.71 13.17 -5.50
C ASN A 64 -6.51 13.97 -4.21
N GLU A 65 -7.12 15.16 -4.08
CA GLU A 65 -7.25 15.81 -2.79
C GLU A 65 -7.87 14.73 -1.93
N ARG A 66 -7.03 14.05 -1.15
CA ARG A 66 -7.54 13.20 -0.10
C ARG A 66 -8.26 14.18 0.79
N ASN A 67 -9.56 14.36 0.55
CA ASN A 67 -10.45 14.86 1.59
C ASN A 67 -10.06 14.02 2.79
N GLY A 68 -9.34 14.62 3.74
CA GLY A 68 -8.66 13.92 4.79
C GLY A 68 -9.64 12.93 5.41
N MET A 69 -9.23 11.68 5.58
CA MET A 69 -10.08 10.66 6.18
C MET A 69 -10.50 11.16 7.58
N THR A 70 -11.80 11.28 7.83
CA THR A 70 -12.30 11.65 9.17
C THR A 70 -11.97 10.54 10.17
N SER A 71 -11.81 10.89 11.45
CA SER A 71 -11.59 9.89 12.51
C SER A 71 -12.69 8.85 12.58
N GLU A 72 -13.94 9.23 12.29
CA GLU A 72 -15.08 8.32 12.25
C GLU A 72 -14.92 7.29 11.11
N THR A 73 -14.61 7.75 9.90
CA THR A 73 -14.36 6.88 8.74
C THR A 73 -13.17 5.98 8.98
N PHE A 74 -12.09 6.51 9.55
CA PHE A 74 -10.88 5.74 9.90
C PHE A 74 -11.22 4.59 10.88
N ASN A 75 -11.90 4.90 11.98
CA ASN A 75 -12.27 3.89 12.98
C ASN A 75 -13.20 2.83 12.38
N LYS A 76 -14.21 3.24 11.60
CA LYS A 76 -15.12 2.31 10.92
C LYS A 76 -14.38 1.33 10.00
N LEU A 77 -13.40 1.81 9.23
CA LEU A 77 -12.62 0.96 8.32
C LEU A 77 -11.69 0.01 9.08
N LEU A 78 -11.12 0.44 10.21
CA LEU A 78 -10.34 -0.44 11.08
C LEU A 78 -11.22 -1.53 11.72
N ASP A 79 -12.38 -1.17 12.23
CA ASP A 79 -13.33 -2.12 12.81
C ASP A 79 -13.78 -3.16 11.77
N GLU A 80 -14.00 -2.75 10.52
CA GLU A 80 -14.33 -3.65 9.43
C GLU A 80 -13.17 -4.60 9.10
N LEU A 81 -11.94 -4.09 9.03
CA LEU A 81 -10.75 -4.89 8.77
C LEU A 81 -10.52 -5.93 9.88
N ASP A 82 -10.56 -5.52 11.14
CA ASP A 82 -10.25 -6.37 12.27
C ASP A 82 -11.39 -7.33 12.61
N GLY A 83 -12.63 -6.87 12.62
CA GLY A 83 -13.80 -7.67 12.99
C GLY A 83 -13.97 -8.88 12.09
N ASN A 84 -14.02 -8.67 10.79
CA ASN A 84 -14.18 -9.73 9.80
C ASN A 84 -12.96 -10.67 9.74
N SER A 85 -11.76 -10.12 9.92
CA SER A 85 -10.51 -10.87 9.88
C SER A 85 -10.44 -11.94 10.98
N LEU A 86 -10.80 -11.60 12.22
CA LEU A 86 -10.73 -12.54 13.34
C LEU A 86 -11.79 -13.65 13.23
N GLU A 87 -13.01 -13.32 12.82
CA GLU A 87 -14.08 -14.30 12.62
C GLU A 87 -13.71 -15.28 11.48
N THR A 88 -13.22 -14.75 10.36
CA THR A 88 -12.73 -15.55 9.23
C THR A 88 -11.61 -16.49 9.65
N LEU A 89 -10.68 -16.01 10.49
CA LEU A 89 -9.60 -16.84 11.04
C LEU A 89 -10.14 -18.04 11.81
N LYS A 90 -11.06 -17.82 12.75
CA LYS A 90 -11.66 -18.87 13.58
C LYS A 90 -12.39 -19.90 12.73
N GLN A 91 -13.20 -19.45 11.76
CA GLN A 91 -13.96 -20.31 10.88
C GLN A 91 -13.07 -21.13 9.93
N LYS A 92 -12.08 -20.50 9.29
CA LYS A 92 -11.12 -21.18 8.40
C LYS A 92 -10.28 -22.17 9.20
N ASN A 93 -9.77 -21.76 10.36
CA ASN A 93 -8.92 -22.62 11.19
C ASN A 93 -9.66 -23.88 11.64
N ALA A 94 -10.93 -23.79 12.00
CA ALA A 94 -11.75 -24.96 12.38
C ALA A 94 -11.81 -26.05 11.29
N LYS A 95 -11.58 -25.71 10.02
CA LYS A 95 -11.56 -26.66 8.89
C LYS A 95 -10.19 -27.34 8.70
N TYR A 96 -9.10 -26.71 9.15
CA TYR A 96 -7.74 -27.16 8.91
C TYR A 96 -7.03 -27.63 10.19
N ALA A 97 -7.59 -27.32 11.35
CA ALA A 97 -7.12 -27.79 12.65
C ALA A 97 -7.41 -29.29 12.82
N SER A 98 -6.55 -29.97 13.56
CA SER A 98 -6.89 -31.28 14.12
C SER A 98 -7.75 -31.11 15.38
N PRO A 99 -8.41 -32.16 15.89
CA PRO A 99 -9.18 -32.08 17.13
C PRO A 99 -8.37 -31.65 18.36
N THR A 100 -7.05 -31.82 18.31
CA THR A 100 -6.13 -31.57 19.44
C THR A 100 -5.10 -30.48 19.15
N ASP A 101 -5.01 -30.01 17.91
CA ASP A 101 -3.97 -29.04 17.50
C ASP A 101 -4.50 -28.07 16.44
N CYS A 102 -4.61 -26.81 16.82
CA CYS A 102 -5.07 -25.72 15.97
C CYS A 102 -4.05 -25.30 14.90
N LEU A 103 -2.79 -25.68 15.04
CA LEU A 103 -1.70 -25.31 14.10
C LEU A 103 -1.25 -26.50 13.23
N HIS A 104 -1.91 -27.66 13.35
CA HIS A 104 -1.58 -28.90 12.68
C HIS A 104 -1.24 -28.75 11.17
N ASN A 105 -1.95 -27.91 10.44
CA ASN A 105 -1.69 -27.72 9.00
C ASN A 105 -0.34 -27.07 8.73
N PHE A 106 0.19 -26.26 9.66
CA PHE A 106 1.51 -25.65 9.54
C PHE A 106 2.61 -26.64 9.89
N ASP A 107 2.39 -27.51 10.89
CA ASP A 107 3.32 -28.56 11.27
C ASP A 107 3.43 -29.62 10.17
N ALA A 108 2.32 -30.13 9.67
CA ALA A 108 2.29 -31.07 8.57
C ALA A 108 2.88 -30.46 7.28
N GLY A 109 2.58 -29.20 6.97
CA GLY A 109 3.17 -28.51 5.84
C GLY A 109 4.68 -28.29 5.99
N ALA A 110 5.14 -28.01 7.20
CA ALA A 110 6.56 -27.85 7.53
C ALA A 110 7.33 -29.17 7.33
N GLU A 111 6.76 -30.27 7.81
CA GLU A 111 7.34 -31.62 7.61
C GLU A 111 7.47 -31.96 6.12
N ILE A 112 6.41 -31.78 5.33
CA ILE A 112 6.41 -32.04 3.87
C ILE A 112 7.46 -31.18 3.16
N MET A 113 7.62 -29.91 3.56
CA MET A 113 8.51 -28.96 2.88
C MET A 113 9.94 -28.94 3.45
N GLY A 114 10.23 -29.68 4.52
CA GLY A 114 11.52 -29.61 5.22
C GLY A 114 11.82 -28.22 5.79
N ARG A 115 10.80 -27.55 6.37
CA ARG A 115 10.88 -26.19 6.91
C ARG A 115 10.33 -26.13 8.32
N THR A 116 10.42 -24.96 8.97
CA THR A 116 9.73 -24.74 10.23
C THR A 116 8.26 -24.36 10.00
N PRO A 117 7.34 -24.57 10.98
CA PRO A 117 5.93 -24.14 10.87
C PRO A 117 5.79 -22.65 10.57
N ALA A 118 6.62 -21.79 11.17
CA ALA A 118 6.62 -20.35 10.87
C ALA A 118 7.05 -20.05 9.43
N GLN A 119 8.04 -20.77 8.89
CA GLN A 119 8.43 -20.64 7.48
C GLN A 119 7.34 -21.15 6.53
N CYS A 120 6.57 -22.16 6.94
CA CYS A 120 5.42 -22.66 6.20
C CYS A 120 4.32 -21.58 6.15
N ALA A 121 3.95 -21.01 7.30
CA ALA A 121 2.98 -19.92 7.38
C ALA A 121 3.40 -18.70 6.54
N TRP A 122 4.67 -18.30 6.60
CA TRP A 122 5.22 -17.25 5.76
C TRP A 122 5.09 -17.56 4.25
N GLY A 123 5.42 -18.81 3.85
CA GLY A 123 5.27 -19.24 2.48
C GLY A 123 3.82 -19.15 1.97
N TYR A 124 2.85 -19.54 2.79
CA TYR A 124 1.44 -19.43 2.44
C TYR A 124 0.98 -17.97 2.34
N MET A 125 1.51 -17.06 3.16
CA MET A 125 1.23 -15.63 3.10
C MET A 125 1.75 -14.99 1.81
N THR A 126 2.83 -15.49 1.22
CA THR A 126 3.54 -14.86 0.11
C THR A 126 2.63 -14.57 -1.08
N LYS A 127 1.69 -15.47 -1.42
CA LYS A 127 0.74 -15.25 -2.52
C LYS A 127 -0.15 -14.01 -2.31
N HIS A 128 -0.56 -13.75 -1.07
CA HIS A 128 -1.40 -12.58 -0.72
C HIS A 128 -0.57 -11.30 -0.74
N LEU A 129 0.69 -11.37 -0.29
CA LEU A 129 1.65 -10.25 -0.39
C LEU A 129 1.91 -9.86 -1.85
N VAL A 130 2.11 -10.85 -2.73
CA VAL A 130 2.29 -10.59 -4.18
C VAL A 130 1.05 -9.93 -4.77
N ALA A 131 -0.14 -10.47 -4.48
CA ALA A 131 -1.40 -9.90 -4.98
C ALA A 131 -1.64 -8.47 -4.48
N LEU A 132 -1.34 -8.20 -3.20
CA LEU A 132 -1.46 -6.85 -2.63
C LEU A 132 -0.44 -5.90 -3.27
N ARG A 133 0.82 -6.31 -3.43
CA ARG A 133 1.86 -5.52 -4.09
C ARG A 133 1.42 -5.14 -5.51
N ASP A 134 0.90 -6.09 -6.29
CA ASP A 134 0.47 -5.84 -7.66
C ASP A 134 -0.66 -4.81 -7.75
N LYS A 135 -1.56 -4.77 -6.75
CA LYS A 135 -2.58 -3.71 -6.63
C LYS A 135 -1.97 -2.35 -6.30
N VAL A 136 -1.01 -2.32 -5.39
CA VAL A 136 -0.31 -1.09 -4.99
C VAL A 136 0.50 -0.52 -6.17
N ASP A 137 1.27 -1.38 -6.87
CA ASP A 137 2.10 -0.96 -8.00
C ASP A 137 1.26 -0.40 -9.16
N LYS A 138 0.04 -0.93 -9.36
CA LYS A 138 -0.91 -0.45 -10.37
C LYS A 138 -1.80 0.69 -9.89
N ASN A 139 -1.73 1.04 -8.59
CA ASN A 139 -2.68 1.94 -7.92
C ASN A 139 -4.16 1.55 -8.17
N ASP A 140 -4.43 0.23 -8.23
CA ASP A 140 -5.75 -0.34 -8.52
C ASP A 140 -6.43 -0.82 -7.22
N PHE A 141 -7.27 0.04 -6.69
CA PHE A 141 -8.10 -0.21 -5.50
C PHE A 141 -9.58 -0.21 -5.82
N SER A 142 -9.95 -0.46 -7.09
CA SER A 142 -11.34 -0.44 -7.58
C SER A 142 -12.19 -1.56 -6.98
N ASP A 143 -11.60 -2.73 -6.77
CA ASP A 143 -12.25 -3.86 -6.08
C ASP A 143 -11.90 -3.81 -4.58
N ARG A 144 -12.81 -3.19 -3.82
CA ARG A 144 -12.66 -3.00 -2.38
C ARG A 144 -12.74 -4.32 -1.60
N ASP A 145 -13.59 -5.24 -2.03
CA ASP A 145 -13.80 -6.51 -1.33
C ASP A 145 -12.58 -7.41 -1.49
N ASP A 146 -12.01 -7.50 -2.68
CA ASP A 146 -10.76 -8.22 -2.92
C ASP A 146 -9.58 -7.58 -2.16
N LEU A 147 -9.49 -6.24 -2.12
CA LEU A 147 -8.48 -5.57 -1.31
C LEU A 147 -8.60 -5.92 0.17
N LEU A 148 -9.83 -5.86 0.72
CA LEU A 148 -10.12 -6.21 2.10
C LEU A 148 -9.73 -7.67 2.39
N GLU A 149 -10.12 -8.62 1.53
CA GLU A 149 -9.76 -10.03 1.66
C GLU A 149 -8.23 -10.23 1.71
N LYS A 150 -7.47 -9.62 0.80
CA LYS A 150 -6.00 -9.74 0.79
C LYS A 150 -5.36 -9.19 2.07
N CYS A 151 -5.84 -8.04 2.56
CA CYS A 151 -5.36 -7.46 3.82
C CYS A 151 -5.68 -8.37 5.00
N GLN A 152 -6.88 -8.90 5.09
CA GLN A 152 -7.31 -9.81 6.15
C GLN A 152 -6.54 -11.13 6.15
N ASP A 153 -6.29 -11.71 4.99
CA ASP A 153 -5.50 -12.94 4.87
C ASP A 153 -4.05 -12.71 5.37
N ILE A 154 -3.41 -11.60 4.99
CA ILE A 154 -2.07 -11.24 5.47
C ILE A 154 -2.05 -11.08 6.99
N ILE A 155 -3.01 -10.35 7.56
CA ILE A 155 -3.14 -10.16 9.01
C ILE A 155 -3.32 -11.52 9.71
N ASN A 156 -4.10 -12.42 9.15
CA ASN A 156 -4.33 -13.74 9.72
C ASN A 156 -3.06 -14.60 9.71
N TYR A 157 -2.26 -14.57 8.65
CA TYR A 157 -0.96 -15.25 8.63
C TYR A 157 0.03 -14.65 9.62
N ILE A 158 0.04 -13.34 9.82
CA ILE A 158 0.85 -12.71 10.87
C ILE A 158 0.43 -13.20 12.26
N ARG A 159 -0.88 -13.33 12.52
CA ARG A 159 -1.40 -13.91 13.77
C ARG A 159 -0.94 -15.35 13.96
N PHE A 160 -0.97 -16.19 12.93
CA PHE A 160 -0.45 -17.56 13.01
C PHE A 160 1.04 -17.60 13.32
N ILE A 161 1.86 -16.79 12.67
CA ILE A 161 3.31 -16.71 12.94
C ILE A 161 3.54 -16.31 14.40
N TRP A 162 2.77 -15.36 14.93
CA TRP A 162 2.83 -14.97 16.33
C TRP A 162 2.45 -16.11 17.28
N LEU A 163 1.38 -16.86 16.98
CA LEU A 163 0.95 -18.02 17.77
C LEU A 163 2.01 -19.12 17.79
N ILE A 164 2.55 -19.49 16.63
CA ILE A 164 3.63 -20.49 16.48
C ILE A 164 4.87 -20.07 17.30
N GLY A 165 5.25 -18.80 17.24
CA GLY A 165 6.38 -18.27 18.02
C GLY A 165 6.16 -18.39 19.52
N ASN A 166 4.95 -18.12 20.02
CA ASN A 166 4.63 -18.24 21.45
C ASN A 166 4.59 -19.70 21.93
N GLU A 167 4.09 -20.63 21.12
CA GLU A 167 4.09 -22.06 21.44
C GLU A 167 5.53 -22.60 21.56
N THR A 168 6.40 -22.24 20.64
CA THR A 168 7.81 -22.64 20.64
C THR A 168 8.53 -22.13 21.89
N GLU A 169 8.25 -20.95 22.38
CA GLU A 169 8.84 -20.41 23.61
C GLU A 169 8.27 -21.05 24.88
N ALA A 170 6.98 -21.42 24.90
CA ALA A 170 6.37 -22.12 26.01
C ALA A 170 6.96 -23.51 26.20
N SER A 171 7.20 -24.25 25.11
CA SER A 171 7.83 -25.58 25.12
C SER A 171 9.25 -25.54 25.67
N LYS A 172 10.06 -24.52 25.33
CA LYS A 172 11.44 -24.36 25.87
C LYS A 172 11.50 -24.07 27.38
N LYS A 173 10.44 -23.49 27.95
CA LYS A 173 10.37 -23.15 29.39
C LYS A 173 9.88 -24.30 30.26
N GLY A 174 9.18 -25.28 29.66
CA GLY A 174 8.68 -26.46 30.36
C GLY A 174 9.74 -27.56 30.62
N ASP A 175 10.89 -27.50 29.94
CA ASP A 175 11.98 -28.47 30.04
C ASP A 175 13.09 -28.05 31.02
N LYS A 176 12.84 -27.11 31.90
CA LYS A 176 13.73 -26.69 33.03
C LYS A 176 13.09 -26.96 34.36
#